data_8c558fe4527a1dad7ef69530ac1209fc
#
_entry.id   8c558fe4527a1dad7ef69530ac1209fc
#
_cell.length_a   1.000
_cell.length_b   1.000
_cell.length_c   1.000
_cell.angle_alpha   90.00
_cell.angle_beta   90.00
_cell.angle_gamma   90.00
#
_symmetry.space_group_name_H-M   'P 1'
#
loop_
_entity.id
_entity.type
_entity.pdbx_description
1 polymer ?
#
loop_
_entity_poly.entity_id
_entity_poly.type
_entity_poly.pdbx_seq_one_letter_code
_entity_poly.pdbx_strand_id
1 'polypeptide(L)'
;DQGAFDGQSFQQEFDEAVLDANRSAFPRINLTVATKALQHLARTSDLPIQKAMASMKASGPELGVRNLLIATAPNLLEALHSTMIMASLGTNVYSSVLTESAESVFITLYFNTPIAREIRHYLLQLSGDGTFYMGQSQNLGLAPSTTTHLYSSAHPLSSALSPSVLNQLPIQIAISRDTLERPMPTANPAEYALIQALIEPYFNESVRPTVFKRTLLTKLAHRRRAQQSIRLVDLAKEVGLSQTSFKRRLSEQGSSFNDIKTTFLAADAALLLTKGGASFASDDLETVSHQLGYGSLSAFSRAFKQWYGISPLKFRQLSSTAKS
;
A
#
# COMPACT_ATOMS: atom_id res chain seq x y z
N ASP A 1 -10.59 -18.68 -23.02
CA ASP A 1 -11.99 -18.25 -22.89
C ASP A 1 -12.03 -17.01 -22.00
N GLN A 2 -11.97 -15.85 -22.63
CA GLN A 2 -12.32 -14.58 -21.96
C GLN A 2 -13.85 -14.54 -21.97
N GLY A 3 -14.48 -15.04 -20.90
CA GLY A 3 -15.91 -14.91 -20.72
C GLY A 3 -16.29 -13.45 -20.83
N ALA A 4 -17.23 -13.15 -21.74
CA ALA A 4 -17.74 -11.80 -21.92
C ALA A 4 -18.22 -11.28 -20.55
N PHE A 5 -17.76 -10.09 -20.18
CA PHE A 5 -18.19 -9.44 -18.94
C PHE A 5 -19.68 -9.12 -19.07
N ASP A 6 -20.51 -9.83 -18.30
CA ASP A 6 -21.94 -9.54 -18.20
C ASP A 6 -22.14 -8.41 -17.19
N GLY A 7 -22.35 -7.21 -17.69
CA GLY A 7 -22.54 -6.02 -16.88
C GLY A 7 -23.79 -6.07 -15.99
N GLN A 8 -24.85 -6.77 -16.38
CA GLN A 8 -26.08 -6.91 -15.55
C GLN A 8 -25.86 -7.84 -14.36
N SER A 9 -25.24 -9.00 -14.61
CA SER A 9 -24.88 -9.95 -13.53
C SER A 9 -23.89 -9.34 -12.56
N PHE A 10 -22.92 -8.54 -13.05
CA PHE A 10 -21.99 -7.82 -12.20
C PHE A 10 -22.70 -6.76 -11.35
N GLN A 11 -23.61 -5.98 -11.92
CA GLN A 11 -24.33 -4.92 -11.19
C GLN A 11 -25.14 -5.54 -10.04
N GLN A 12 -25.83 -6.64 -10.27
CA GLN A 12 -26.58 -7.36 -9.23
C GLN A 12 -25.64 -7.89 -8.12
N GLU A 13 -24.53 -8.53 -8.49
CA GLU A 13 -23.52 -9.04 -7.52
C GLU A 13 -22.93 -7.90 -6.69
N PHE A 14 -22.71 -6.74 -7.32
CA PHE A 14 -22.19 -5.55 -6.66
C PHE A 14 -23.20 -4.94 -5.69
N ASP A 15 -24.45 -4.79 -6.11
CA ASP A 15 -25.53 -4.25 -5.28
C ASP A 15 -25.81 -5.13 -4.07
N GLU A 16 -25.82 -6.45 -4.23
CA GLU A 16 -25.95 -7.42 -3.13
C GLU A 16 -24.78 -7.30 -2.14
N ALA A 17 -23.54 -7.19 -2.65
CA ALA A 17 -22.36 -7.04 -1.82
C ALA A 17 -22.34 -5.70 -1.07
N VAL A 18 -22.83 -4.63 -1.68
CA VAL A 18 -22.97 -3.30 -1.04
C VAL A 18 -24.05 -3.33 0.03
N LEU A 19 -25.19 -3.99 -0.23
CA LEU A 19 -26.27 -4.16 0.76
C LEU A 19 -25.81 -4.96 1.96
N ASP A 20 -25.05 -6.04 1.75
CA ASP A 20 -24.51 -6.87 2.85
C ASP A 20 -23.41 -6.12 3.62
N ALA A 21 -22.57 -5.39 2.92
CA ALA A 21 -21.58 -4.52 3.53
C ALA A 21 -22.20 -3.45 4.43
N ASN A 22 -23.27 -2.79 3.98
CA ASN A 22 -23.94 -1.72 4.73
C ASN A 22 -24.65 -2.20 6.02
N ARG A 23 -24.79 -3.50 6.22
CA ARG A 23 -25.27 -4.09 7.48
C ARG A 23 -24.19 -4.14 8.57
N SER A 24 -22.95 -3.89 8.24
CA SER A 24 -21.85 -3.86 9.20
C SER A 24 -21.43 -2.43 9.53
N ALA A 25 -20.93 -2.22 10.74
CA ALA A 25 -20.38 -0.90 11.15
C ALA A 25 -19.20 -0.43 10.27
N PHE A 26 -18.58 -1.36 9.52
CA PHE A 26 -17.56 -1.09 8.50
C PHE A 26 -17.81 -1.99 7.30
N PRO A 27 -18.48 -1.49 6.27
CA PRO A 27 -18.82 -2.25 5.08
C PRO A 27 -17.57 -2.84 4.41
N ARG A 28 -17.62 -4.13 4.10
CA ARG A 28 -16.57 -4.82 3.38
C ARG A 28 -17.15 -5.45 2.14
N ILE A 29 -16.69 -5.01 1.00
CA ILE A 29 -16.98 -5.65 -0.26
C ILE A 29 -16.03 -6.85 -0.39
N ASN A 30 -16.56 -8.01 -0.81
CA ASN A 30 -15.77 -9.19 -1.12
C ASN A 30 -14.64 -8.82 -2.10
N LEU A 31 -13.43 -9.35 -1.87
CA LEU A 31 -12.27 -9.06 -2.70
C LEU A 31 -12.51 -9.33 -4.20
N THR A 32 -13.23 -10.40 -4.52
CA THR A 32 -13.57 -10.74 -5.91
C THR A 32 -14.47 -9.67 -6.54
N VAL A 33 -15.48 -9.21 -5.80
CA VAL A 33 -16.40 -8.15 -6.25
C VAL A 33 -15.68 -6.82 -6.37
N ALA A 34 -14.86 -6.46 -5.37
CA ALA A 34 -14.04 -5.25 -5.41
C ALA A 34 -13.07 -5.27 -6.61
N THR A 35 -12.45 -6.43 -6.88
CA THR A 35 -11.55 -6.59 -8.03
C THR A 35 -12.29 -6.43 -9.36
N LYS A 36 -13.46 -7.04 -9.52
CA LYS A 36 -14.31 -6.89 -10.71
C LYS A 36 -14.77 -5.43 -10.90
N ALA A 37 -15.19 -4.77 -9.81
CA ALA A 37 -15.59 -3.37 -9.85
C ALA A 37 -14.45 -2.45 -10.32
N LEU A 38 -13.25 -2.63 -9.76
CA LEU A 38 -12.08 -1.88 -10.15
C LEU A 38 -11.67 -2.18 -11.60
N GLN A 39 -11.78 -3.43 -12.08
CA GLN A 39 -11.55 -3.78 -13.48
C GLN A 39 -12.54 -3.09 -14.42
N HIS A 40 -13.81 -3.05 -14.03
CA HIS A 40 -14.84 -2.37 -14.79
C HIS A 40 -14.56 -0.86 -14.86
N LEU A 41 -14.30 -0.23 -13.74
CA LEU A 41 -13.95 1.18 -13.66
C LEU A 41 -12.70 1.52 -14.47
N ALA A 42 -11.65 0.71 -14.40
CA ALA A 42 -10.43 0.91 -15.16
C ALA A 42 -10.63 0.81 -16.68
N ARG A 43 -11.64 0.06 -17.15
CA ARG A 43 -11.96 -0.12 -18.57
C ARG A 43 -12.95 0.92 -19.12
N THR A 44 -13.83 1.45 -18.27
CA THR A 44 -14.96 2.29 -18.68
C THR A 44 -14.80 3.76 -18.33
N SER A 45 -13.88 4.10 -17.43
CA SER A 45 -13.74 5.48 -16.98
C SER A 45 -12.68 6.24 -17.75
N ASP A 46 -13.12 6.98 -18.78
CA ASP A 46 -12.48 8.25 -19.22
C ASP A 46 -12.73 9.38 -18.18
N LEU A 47 -13.23 9.04 -17.00
CA LEU A 47 -13.54 10.01 -15.98
C LEU A 47 -12.24 10.55 -15.38
N PRO A 48 -11.97 11.85 -15.50
CA PRO A 48 -10.91 12.47 -14.73
C PRO A 48 -11.13 12.13 -13.26
N ILE A 49 -10.10 11.65 -12.59
CA ILE A 49 -10.11 11.26 -11.17
C ILE A 49 -10.77 12.32 -10.29
N GLN A 50 -10.65 13.59 -10.64
CA GLN A 50 -11.36 14.69 -10.01
C GLN A 50 -12.88 14.50 -9.95
N LYS A 51 -13.51 13.91 -10.97
CA LYS A 51 -14.95 13.58 -10.95
C LYS A 51 -15.25 12.34 -10.09
N ALA A 52 -14.40 11.32 -10.14
CA ALA A 52 -14.55 10.15 -9.27
C ALA A 52 -14.39 10.54 -7.79
N MET A 53 -13.43 11.41 -7.46
CA MET A 53 -13.27 11.93 -6.11
C MET A 53 -14.38 12.91 -5.68
N ALA A 54 -14.94 13.69 -6.60
CA ALA A 54 -16.10 14.53 -6.31
C ALA A 54 -17.35 13.67 -6.00
N SER A 55 -17.52 12.54 -6.70
CA SER A 55 -18.59 11.58 -6.39
C SER A 55 -18.32 10.80 -5.09
N MET A 56 -17.06 10.52 -4.75
CA MET A 56 -16.68 9.92 -3.46
C MET A 56 -16.92 10.88 -2.28
N LYS A 57 -16.88 12.20 -2.49
CA LYS A 57 -17.30 13.18 -1.47
C LYS A 57 -18.80 13.08 -1.13
N ALA A 58 -19.62 12.57 -2.04
CA ALA A 58 -21.06 12.46 -1.89
C ALA A 58 -21.54 11.12 -1.29
N SER A 59 -20.67 10.13 -1.13
CA SER A 59 -21.10 8.75 -0.85
C SER A 59 -20.57 8.22 0.48
N GLY A 60 -21.42 8.27 1.50
CA GLY A 60 -21.39 7.41 2.68
C GLY A 60 -20.72 7.96 3.95
N PRO A 61 -21.16 7.48 5.13
CA PRO A 61 -20.69 7.94 6.44
C PRO A 61 -19.20 7.64 6.71
N GLU A 62 -18.62 6.61 6.08
CA GLU A 62 -17.19 6.28 6.25
C GLU A 62 -16.27 7.30 5.60
N LEU A 63 -16.64 7.79 4.43
CA LEU A 63 -15.94 8.91 3.80
C LEU A 63 -16.11 10.18 4.61
N GLY A 64 -17.26 10.33 5.32
CA GLY A 64 -17.49 11.42 6.25
C GLY A 64 -16.45 11.48 7.37
N VAL A 65 -16.27 10.39 8.11
CA VAL A 65 -15.30 10.31 9.21
C VAL A 65 -13.86 10.48 8.70
N ARG A 66 -13.52 9.87 7.58
CA ARG A 66 -12.20 10.06 6.96
C ARG A 66 -11.95 11.51 6.55
N ASN A 67 -12.93 12.14 5.95
CA ASN A 67 -12.83 13.55 5.54
C ASN A 67 -12.74 14.48 6.77
N LEU A 68 -13.45 14.19 7.84
CA LEU A 68 -13.33 14.92 9.10
C LEU A 68 -11.95 14.78 9.72
N LEU A 69 -11.39 13.56 9.76
CA LEU A 69 -10.01 13.34 10.23
C LEU A 69 -8.99 14.15 9.41
N ILE A 70 -9.14 14.18 8.08
CA ILE A 70 -8.27 14.97 7.22
C ILE A 70 -8.46 16.47 7.48
N ALA A 71 -9.70 16.93 7.55
CA ALA A 71 -10.01 18.35 7.68
C ALA A 71 -9.59 18.93 9.04
N THR A 72 -9.63 18.14 10.10
CA THR A 72 -9.35 18.59 11.47
C THR A 72 -7.93 18.29 11.95
N ALA A 73 -7.18 17.48 11.19
CA ALA A 73 -5.81 17.10 11.54
C ALA A 73 -4.88 18.32 11.69
N PRO A 74 -3.92 18.29 12.64
CA PRO A 74 -2.94 19.37 12.80
C PRO A 74 -2.13 19.64 11.53
N ASN A 75 -1.76 18.56 10.82
CA ASN A 75 -1.03 18.57 9.56
C ASN A 75 -1.39 17.34 8.73
N LEU A 76 -0.88 17.28 7.49
CA LEU A 76 -1.22 16.19 6.58
C LEU A 76 -0.54 14.86 6.98
N LEU A 77 0.59 14.90 7.69
CA LEU A 77 1.24 13.69 8.19
C LEU A 77 0.36 12.94 9.19
N GLU A 78 -0.22 13.66 10.15
CA GLU A 78 -1.18 13.11 11.11
C GLU A 78 -2.44 12.58 10.42
N ALA A 79 -2.96 13.32 9.44
CA ALA A 79 -4.08 12.87 8.61
C ALA A 79 -3.76 11.56 7.88
N LEU A 80 -2.56 11.42 7.33
CA LEU A 80 -2.11 10.21 6.65
C LEU A 80 -2.00 9.02 7.61
N HIS A 81 -1.45 9.21 8.81
CA HIS A 81 -1.40 8.15 9.82
C HIS A 81 -2.79 7.58 10.10
N SER A 82 -3.75 8.45 10.40
CA SER A 82 -5.13 8.03 10.72
C SER A 82 -5.84 7.41 9.52
N THR A 83 -5.72 8.01 8.34
CA THR A 83 -6.40 7.51 7.13
C THR A 83 -5.81 6.22 6.59
N MET A 84 -4.49 5.98 6.76
CA MET A 84 -3.87 4.70 6.40
C MET A 84 -4.39 3.55 7.25
N ILE A 85 -4.66 3.78 8.53
CA ILE A 85 -5.29 2.78 9.39
C ILE A 85 -6.71 2.50 8.90
N MET A 86 -7.51 3.52 8.62
CA MET A 86 -8.88 3.36 8.08
C MET A 86 -8.89 2.62 6.74
N ALA A 87 -7.95 2.90 5.84
CA ALA A 87 -7.84 2.18 4.57
C ALA A 87 -7.68 0.67 4.76
N SER A 88 -6.95 0.25 5.82
CA SER A 88 -6.80 -1.18 6.13
C SER A 88 -8.08 -1.84 6.66
N LEU A 89 -9.07 -1.07 7.06
CA LEU A 89 -10.40 -1.58 7.46
C LEU A 89 -11.30 -1.81 6.25
N GLY A 90 -11.15 -1.03 5.20
CA GLY A 90 -12.04 -1.03 4.03
C GLY A 90 -11.62 -1.94 2.88
N THR A 91 -10.37 -2.41 2.82
CA THR A 91 -9.91 -3.23 1.69
C THR A 91 -9.01 -4.39 2.08
N ASN A 92 -9.19 -5.52 1.39
CA ASN A 92 -8.28 -6.67 1.43
C ASN A 92 -7.33 -6.71 0.22
N VAL A 93 -7.46 -5.78 -0.72
CA VAL A 93 -6.71 -5.76 -1.99
C VAL A 93 -5.24 -5.47 -1.73
N TYR A 94 -4.95 -4.51 -0.87
CA TYR A 94 -3.60 -4.13 -0.49
C TYR A 94 -3.48 -3.76 0.99
N SER A 95 -2.26 -3.79 1.49
CA SER A 95 -1.89 -3.23 2.79
C SER A 95 -1.02 -2.01 2.57
N SER A 96 -1.41 -0.86 3.10
CA SER A 96 -0.62 0.37 3.05
C SER A 96 0.27 0.47 4.28
N VAL A 97 1.53 0.78 4.08
CA VAL A 97 2.51 0.99 5.14
C VAL A 97 3.13 2.36 4.97
N LEU A 98 3.11 3.15 6.02
CA LEU A 98 3.76 4.44 6.09
C LEU A 98 5.12 4.26 6.77
N THR A 99 6.16 4.78 6.14
CA THR A 99 7.51 4.81 6.72
C THR A 99 8.11 6.19 6.51
N GLU A 100 8.95 6.60 7.44
CA GLU A 100 9.46 7.97 7.51
C GLU A 100 10.99 7.99 7.49
N SER A 101 11.55 8.98 6.83
CA SER A 101 12.96 9.37 6.94
C SER A 101 13.06 10.81 7.45
N ALA A 102 14.28 11.34 7.58
CA ALA A 102 14.47 12.72 7.96
C ALA A 102 13.83 13.71 6.96
N GLU A 103 13.87 13.39 5.66
CA GLU A 103 13.46 14.32 4.59
C GLU A 103 12.14 13.92 3.93
N SER A 104 11.73 12.66 4.02
CA SER A 104 10.61 12.13 3.24
C SER A 104 9.78 11.13 4.02
N VAL A 105 8.51 11.11 3.68
CA VAL A 105 7.54 10.10 4.13
C VAL A 105 7.15 9.24 2.93
N PHE A 106 7.13 7.93 3.14
CA PHE A 106 6.86 6.94 2.09
C PHE A 106 5.58 6.20 2.41
N ILE A 107 4.65 6.19 1.47
CA ILE A 107 3.48 5.33 1.47
C ILE A 107 3.77 4.16 0.55
N THR A 108 3.87 2.95 1.10
CA THR A 108 4.10 1.73 0.32
C THR A 108 2.86 0.86 0.33
N LEU A 109 2.38 0.50 -0.86
CA LEU A 109 1.26 -0.41 -1.05
C LEU A 109 1.80 -1.82 -1.35
N TYR A 110 1.49 -2.77 -0.47
CA TYR A 110 1.79 -4.19 -0.63
C TYR A 110 0.52 -4.91 -1.08
N PHE A 111 0.52 -5.48 -2.25
CA PHE A 111 -0.66 -6.19 -2.76
C PHE A 111 -0.80 -7.56 -2.09
N ASN A 112 -2.01 -7.88 -1.67
CA ASN A 112 -2.34 -9.13 -0.99
C ASN A 112 -2.53 -10.29 -1.97
N THR A 113 -2.86 -9.95 -3.22
CA THR A 113 -3.05 -10.89 -4.34
C THR A 113 -2.49 -10.25 -5.61
N PRO A 114 -2.09 -11.06 -6.62
CA PRO A 114 -1.78 -10.52 -7.94
C PRO A 114 -2.98 -9.75 -8.49
N ILE A 115 -2.76 -8.51 -8.84
CA ILE A 115 -3.81 -7.62 -9.35
C ILE A 115 -3.51 -7.30 -10.82
N ALA A 116 -4.53 -7.35 -11.66
CA ALA A 116 -4.41 -7.01 -13.06
C ALA A 116 -3.83 -5.58 -13.23
N ARG A 117 -3.06 -5.40 -14.27
CA ARG A 117 -2.29 -4.18 -14.55
C ARG A 117 -3.16 -2.92 -14.57
N GLU A 118 -4.34 -3.02 -15.19
CA GLU A 118 -5.28 -1.92 -15.33
C GLU A 118 -5.77 -1.43 -13.96
N ILE A 119 -6.06 -2.36 -13.05
CA ILE A 119 -6.46 -2.04 -11.68
C ILE A 119 -5.32 -1.39 -10.91
N ARG A 120 -4.08 -1.86 -11.11
CA ARG A 120 -2.91 -1.24 -10.50
C ARG A 120 -2.74 0.20 -10.94
N HIS A 121 -2.82 0.45 -12.23
CA HIS A 121 -2.74 1.79 -12.78
C HIS A 121 -3.81 2.71 -12.17
N TYR A 122 -5.04 2.20 -12.07
CA TYR A 122 -6.15 2.91 -11.44
C TYR A 122 -5.92 3.17 -9.95
N LEU A 123 -5.46 2.17 -9.18
CA LEU A 123 -5.12 2.35 -7.76
C LEU A 123 -3.95 3.32 -7.55
N LEU A 124 -3.00 3.34 -8.48
CA LEU A 124 -1.90 4.30 -8.48
C LEU A 124 -2.39 5.72 -8.65
N GLN A 125 -3.25 5.92 -9.64
CA GLN A 125 -3.86 7.21 -9.87
C GLN A 125 -4.69 7.64 -8.64
N LEU A 126 -5.55 6.76 -8.12
CA LEU A 126 -6.34 7.04 -6.91
C LEU A 126 -5.48 7.37 -5.69
N SER A 127 -4.39 6.63 -5.46
CA SER A 127 -3.53 6.85 -4.30
C SER A 127 -2.65 8.09 -4.47
N GLY A 128 -2.07 8.27 -5.65
CA GLY A 128 -1.25 9.44 -5.98
C GLY A 128 -2.07 10.71 -6.04
N ASP A 129 -3.15 10.70 -6.82
CA ASP A 129 -4.01 11.85 -7.00
C ASP A 129 -4.86 12.14 -5.75
N GLY A 130 -5.20 11.11 -4.96
CA GLY A 130 -5.87 11.28 -3.67
C GLY A 130 -5.02 12.07 -2.69
N THR A 131 -3.75 11.72 -2.57
CA THR A 131 -2.79 12.46 -1.72
C THR A 131 -2.52 13.85 -2.29
N PHE A 132 -2.36 13.97 -3.61
CA PHE A 132 -2.20 15.22 -4.30
C PHE A 132 -3.43 16.13 -4.15
N TYR A 133 -4.65 15.56 -4.30
CA TYR A 133 -5.89 16.30 -4.12
C TYR A 133 -6.07 16.80 -2.68
N MET A 134 -5.72 16.00 -1.68
CA MET A 134 -5.73 16.42 -0.27
C MET A 134 -4.80 17.62 -0.06
N GLY A 135 -3.59 17.58 -0.60
CA GLY A 135 -2.66 18.67 -0.51
C GLY A 135 -3.07 19.92 -1.31
N GLN A 136 -3.65 19.71 -2.48
CA GLN A 136 -4.20 20.81 -3.31
C GLN A 136 -5.39 21.49 -2.62
N SER A 137 -6.32 20.70 -2.06
CA SER A 137 -7.48 21.24 -1.36
C SER A 137 -7.13 22.05 -0.11
N GLN A 138 -5.92 21.84 0.42
CA GLN A 138 -5.36 22.55 1.58
C GLN A 138 -4.28 23.56 1.19
N ASN A 139 -4.05 23.82 -0.10
CA ASN A 139 -3.00 24.71 -0.62
C ASN A 139 -1.58 24.36 -0.12
N LEU A 140 -1.29 23.07 0.11
CA LEU A 140 0.00 22.63 0.66
C LEU A 140 1.11 22.46 -0.39
N GLY A 141 0.81 22.62 -1.67
CA GLY A 141 1.80 22.52 -2.75
C GLY A 141 2.47 21.15 -2.84
N LEU A 142 1.70 20.07 -2.65
CA LEU A 142 2.22 18.71 -2.73
C LEU A 142 2.76 18.39 -4.12
N ALA A 143 3.98 17.88 -4.17
CA ALA A 143 4.62 17.34 -5.36
C ALA A 143 5.13 15.91 -5.06
N PRO A 144 4.27 14.90 -5.06
CA PRO A 144 4.67 13.53 -4.76
C PRO A 144 5.52 12.97 -5.90
N SER A 145 6.62 12.30 -5.55
CA SER A 145 7.31 11.40 -6.48
C SER A 145 6.76 9.99 -6.31
N THR A 146 6.58 9.28 -7.43
CA THR A 146 5.99 7.94 -7.40
C THR A 146 6.83 6.94 -8.20
N THR A 147 6.78 5.66 -7.81
CA THR A 147 7.35 4.57 -8.59
C THR A 147 6.42 4.10 -9.70
N THR A 148 5.41 4.90 -10.06
CA THR A 148 4.36 4.55 -11.02
C THR A 148 4.88 4.30 -12.42
N HIS A 149 5.96 4.99 -12.81
CA HIS A 149 6.60 4.81 -14.11
C HIS A 149 7.03 3.37 -14.39
N LEU A 150 7.38 2.59 -13.34
CA LEU A 150 7.78 1.19 -13.49
C LEU A 150 6.69 0.28 -14.07
N TYR A 151 5.45 0.73 -14.04
CA TYR A 151 4.28 -0.04 -14.46
C TYR A 151 3.77 0.37 -15.84
N SER A 152 4.40 1.34 -16.48
CA SER A 152 4.10 1.70 -17.87
C SER A 152 4.34 0.53 -18.82
N SER A 153 3.48 0.38 -19.84
CA SER A 153 3.69 -0.65 -20.88
C SER A 153 4.97 -0.45 -21.65
N ALA A 154 5.39 0.79 -21.76
CA ALA A 154 6.63 1.16 -22.43
C ALA A 154 7.87 0.92 -21.56
N HIS A 155 7.70 0.65 -20.25
CA HIS A 155 8.84 0.46 -19.34
C HIS A 155 9.53 -0.89 -19.62
N PRO A 156 10.89 -0.95 -19.69
CA PRO A 156 11.64 -2.17 -20.00
C PRO A 156 11.35 -3.35 -19.06
N LEU A 157 11.02 -3.09 -17.80
CA LEU A 157 10.60 -4.14 -16.85
C LEU A 157 9.31 -4.85 -17.29
N SER A 158 8.42 -4.17 -18.00
CA SER A 158 7.15 -4.75 -18.46
C SER A 158 7.32 -5.87 -19.49
N SER A 159 8.42 -5.86 -20.24
CA SER A 159 8.77 -6.93 -21.18
C SER A 159 9.68 -8.00 -20.56
N ALA A 160 10.41 -7.65 -19.50
CA ALA A 160 11.38 -8.55 -18.87
C ALA A 160 10.79 -9.40 -17.74
N LEU A 161 9.71 -8.96 -17.11
CA LEU A 161 9.03 -9.67 -16.04
C LEU A 161 7.74 -10.32 -16.54
N SER A 162 7.42 -11.50 -16.00
CA SER A 162 6.11 -12.09 -16.29
C SER A 162 4.98 -11.21 -15.71
N PRO A 163 3.78 -11.21 -16.32
CA PRO A 163 2.65 -10.41 -15.83
C PRO A 163 2.32 -10.67 -14.35
N SER A 164 2.42 -11.93 -13.91
CA SER A 164 2.18 -12.29 -12.51
C SER A 164 3.21 -11.67 -11.55
N VAL A 165 4.47 -11.61 -11.95
CA VAL A 165 5.57 -11.01 -11.17
C VAL A 165 5.46 -9.49 -11.21
N LEU A 166 5.23 -8.91 -12.38
CA LEU A 166 5.02 -7.46 -12.52
C LEU A 166 3.87 -6.99 -11.63
N ASN A 167 2.81 -7.81 -11.56
CA ASN A 167 1.63 -7.51 -10.74
C ASN A 167 1.87 -7.63 -9.21
N GLN A 168 3.00 -8.08 -8.75
CA GLN A 168 3.38 -8.16 -7.33
C GLN A 168 4.33 -7.05 -6.89
N LEU A 169 4.91 -6.29 -7.83
CA LEU A 169 5.78 -5.18 -7.46
C LEU A 169 5.03 -4.19 -6.56
N PRO A 170 5.66 -3.66 -5.51
CA PRO A 170 5.04 -2.68 -4.63
C PRO A 170 4.87 -1.34 -5.34
N ILE A 171 3.93 -0.56 -4.85
CA ILE A 171 3.81 0.84 -5.22
C ILE A 171 4.34 1.67 -4.06
N GLN A 172 5.19 2.64 -4.37
CA GLN A 172 5.64 3.59 -3.37
C GLN A 172 5.40 5.03 -3.83
N ILE A 173 4.91 5.85 -2.91
CA ILE A 173 4.72 7.28 -3.07
C ILE A 173 5.63 7.92 -2.04
N ALA A 174 6.50 8.83 -2.47
CA ALA A 174 7.36 9.62 -1.59
C ALA A 174 6.89 11.07 -1.58
N ILE A 175 6.77 11.64 -0.40
CA ILE A 175 6.34 13.02 -0.18
C ILE A 175 7.33 13.68 0.78
N SER A 176 7.67 14.94 0.54
CA SER A 176 8.53 15.70 1.45
C SER A 176 7.91 15.78 2.84
N ARG A 177 8.69 15.46 3.87
CA ARG A 177 8.27 15.55 5.26
C ARG A 177 7.90 17.00 5.61
N ASP A 178 8.73 17.96 5.21
CA ASP A 178 8.49 19.39 5.45
C ASP A 178 7.11 19.83 4.93
N THR A 179 6.71 19.34 3.77
CA THR A 179 5.40 19.66 3.21
C THR A 179 4.25 19.00 4.01
N LEU A 180 4.45 17.78 4.50
CA LEU A 180 3.42 17.05 5.25
C LEU A 180 3.26 17.57 6.67
N GLU A 181 4.31 18.13 7.27
CA GLU A 181 4.30 18.69 8.64
C GLU A 181 3.78 20.12 8.70
N ARG A 182 3.56 20.80 7.55
CA ARG A 182 2.95 22.13 7.55
C ARG A 182 1.58 22.12 8.20
N PRO A 183 1.31 23.10 9.08
CA PRO A 183 -0.01 23.24 9.70
C PRO A 183 -1.11 23.34 8.65
N MET A 184 -2.20 22.62 8.85
CA MET A 184 -3.37 22.72 7.98
C MET A 184 -4.22 23.94 8.34
N PRO A 185 -4.71 24.69 7.33
CA PRO A 185 -5.55 25.87 7.57
C PRO A 185 -6.84 25.55 8.35
N THR A 186 -7.32 24.32 8.25
CA THR A 186 -8.56 23.84 8.89
C THR A 186 -8.29 23.08 10.18
N ALA A 187 -7.06 23.05 10.69
CA ALA A 187 -6.68 22.28 11.86
C ALA A 187 -7.56 22.58 13.08
N ASN A 188 -8.09 21.54 13.67
CA ASN A 188 -8.82 21.58 14.94
C ASN A 188 -8.38 20.39 15.82
N PRO A 189 -7.29 20.54 16.59
CA PRO A 189 -6.70 19.43 17.37
C PRO A 189 -7.69 18.79 18.37
N ALA A 190 -8.62 19.56 18.95
CA ALA A 190 -9.60 19.04 19.89
C ALA A 190 -10.62 18.12 19.19
N GLU A 191 -11.15 18.56 18.06
CA GLU A 191 -12.07 17.77 17.25
C GLU A 191 -11.36 16.54 16.66
N TYR A 192 -10.12 16.69 16.18
CA TYR A 192 -9.29 15.59 15.68
C TYR A 192 -9.10 14.51 16.73
N ALA A 193 -8.73 14.89 17.97
CA ALA A 193 -8.54 13.96 19.08
C ALA A 193 -9.85 13.25 19.45
N LEU A 194 -10.98 13.95 19.43
CA LEU A 194 -12.30 13.36 19.68
C LEU A 194 -12.64 12.30 18.62
N ILE A 195 -12.43 12.62 17.33
CA ILE A 195 -12.70 11.68 16.23
C ILE A 195 -11.79 10.48 16.33
N GLN A 196 -10.49 10.67 16.64
CA GLN A 196 -9.56 9.55 16.86
C GLN A 196 -10.03 8.63 18.00
N ALA A 197 -10.45 9.18 19.13
CA ALA A 197 -10.95 8.39 20.25
C ALA A 197 -12.22 7.60 19.90
N LEU A 198 -13.11 8.17 19.08
CA LEU A 198 -14.32 7.48 18.60
C LEU A 198 -14.03 6.29 17.68
N ILE A 199 -12.96 6.37 16.87
CA ILE A 199 -12.61 5.32 15.91
C ILE A 199 -11.61 4.30 16.46
N GLU A 200 -10.87 4.62 17.54
CA GLU A 200 -9.86 3.75 18.14
C GLU A 200 -10.34 2.33 18.43
N PRO A 201 -11.55 2.10 19.01
CA PRO A 201 -12.04 0.74 19.29
C PRO A 201 -12.17 -0.13 18.04
N TYR A 202 -12.31 0.48 16.87
CA TYR A 202 -12.43 -0.25 15.61
C TYR A 202 -11.07 -0.67 15.02
N PHE A 203 -9.97 -0.17 15.55
CA PHE A 203 -8.62 -0.52 15.13
C PHE A 203 -8.01 -1.68 15.91
N ASN A 204 -8.78 -2.31 16.80
CA ASN A 204 -8.28 -3.42 17.59
C ASN A 204 -7.83 -4.57 16.66
N GLU A 205 -6.52 -4.84 16.67
CA GLU A 205 -5.87 -5.87 15.85
C GLU A 205 -6.41 -7.28 16.10
N SER A 206 -6.94 -7.54 17.31
CA SER A 206 -7.49 -8.84 17.67
C SER A 206 -8.72 -9.21 16.87
N VAL A 207 -9.41 -8.22 16.28
CA VAL A 207 -10.69 -8.44 15.58
C VAL A 207 -10.53 -8.47 14.05
N ARG A 208 -9.41 -7.92 13.48
CA ARG A 208 -9.32 -7.67 12.04
C ARG A 208 -8.03 -8.19 11.39
N PRO A 209 -8.14 -9.21 10.51
CA PRO A 209 -6.99 -9.80 9.81
C PRO A 209 -6.13 -8.81 9.01
N THR A 210 -6.77 -7.86 8.34
CA THR A 210 -6.09 -6.86 7.50
C THR A 210 -5.26 -5.87 8.31
N VAL A 211 -5.76 -5.48 9.48
CA VAL A 211 -5.01 -4.63 10.43
C VAL A 211 -3.79 -5.37 10.93
N PHE A 212 -3.93 -6.65 11.31
CA PHE A 212 -2.82 -7.46 11.78
C PHE A 212 -1.70 -7.58 10.73
N LYS A 213 -2.05 -7.90 9.48
CA LYS A 213 -1.07 -7.97 8.39
C LYS A 213 -0.36 -6.63 8.17
N ARG A 214 -1.11 -5.53 8.16
CA ARG A 214 -0.54 -4.18 8.04
C ARG A 214 0.43 -3.89 9.18
N THR A 215 0.05 -4.18 10.43
CA THR A 215 0.92 -4.00 11.61
C THR A 215 2.21 -4.79 11.46
N LEU A 216 2.14 -6.05 10.99
CA LEU A 216 3.35 -6.85 10.76
C LEU A 216 4.24 -6.22 9.69
N LEU A 217 3.69 -5.78 8.56
CA LEU A 217 4.46 -5.13 7.50
C LEU A 217 5.10 -3.82 8.00
N THR A 218 4.39 -3.04 8.81
CA THR A 218 4.93 -1.82 9.43
C THR A 218 6.11 -2.16 10.36
N LYS A 219 5.96 -3.16 11.22
CA LYS A 219 7.05 -3.60 12.12
C LYS A 219 8.25 -4.16 11.33
N LEU A 220 8.02 -4.92 10.26
CA LEU A 220 9.08 -5.38 9.36
C LEU A 220 9.85 -4.20 8.75
N ALA A 221 9.13 -3.17 8.28
CA ALA A 221 9.75 -1.99 7.71
C ALA A 221 10.60 -1.21 8.74
N HIS A 222 10.10 -1.06 9.98
CA HIS A 222 10.87 -0.45 11.06
C HIS A 222 12.12 -1.26 11.42
N ARG A 223 11.99 -2.58 11.59
CA ARG A 223 13.14 -3.45 11.90
C ARG A 223 14.20 -3.40 10.80
N ARG A 224 13.80 -3.45 9.54
CA ARG A 224 14.71 -3.33 8.41
C ARG A 224 15.47 -2.00 8.44
N ARG A 225 14.78 -0.88 8.65
CA ARG A 225 15.41 0.45 8.77
C ARG A 225 16.40 0.54 9.94
N ALA A 226 16.05 -0.07 11.07
CA ALA A 226 16.91 -0.17 12.24
C ALA A 226 18.01 -1.25 12.09
N GLN A 227 18.14 -1.88 10.92
CA GLN A 227 19.07 -2.99 10.65
C GLN A 227 18.95 -4.15 11.65
N GLN A 228 17.75 -4.35 12.18
CA GLN A 228 17.45 -5.42 13.13
C GLN A 228 17.06 -6.70 12.40
N SER A 229 17.40 -7.85 13.01
CA SER A 229 17.05 -9.17 12.45
C SER A 229 15.54 -9.36 12.38
N ILE A 230 15.06 -9.94 11.27
CA ILE A 230 13.65 -10.28 11.07
C ILE A 230 13.42 -11.73 11.50
N ARG A 231 13.04 -11.94 12.77
CA ARG A 231 12.73 -13.26 13.34
C ARG A 231 11.30 -13.29 13.86
N LEU A 232 10.69 -14.48 13.73
CA LEU A 232 9.30 -14.70 14.18
C LEU A 232 9.14 -14.40 15.68
N VAL A 233 10.11 -14.82 16.50
CA VAL A 233 10.04 -14.63 17.95
C VAL A 233 9.98 -13.16 18.34
N ASP A 234 10.74 -12.32 17.67
CA ASP A 234 10.80 -10.89 17.95
C ASP A 234 9.48 -10.21 17.56
N LEU A 235 8.97 -10.51 16.36
CA LEU A 235 7.70 -9.95 15.90
C LEU A 235 6.50 -10.41 16.72
N ALA A 236 6.47 -11.69 17.12
CA ALA A 236 5.42 -12.19 17.99
C ALA A 236 5.40 -11.44 19.33
N LYS A 237 6.58 -11.21 19.92
CA LYS A 237 6.73 -10.43 21.16
C LYS A 237 6.24 -8.98 20.98
N GLU A 238 6.60 -8.34 19.86
CA GLU A 238 6.23 -6.95 19.58
C GLU A 238 4.72 -6.75 19.37
N VAL A 239 3.99 -7.80 19.00
CA VAL A 239 2.52 -7.77 18.90
C VAL A 239 1.82 -8.41 20.10
N GLY A 240 2.55 -8.68 21.19
CA GLY A 240 1.99 -9.22 22.42
C GLY A 240 1.49 -10.67 22.32
N LEU A 241 2.01 -11.48 21.38
CA LEU A 241 1.59 -12.85 21.17
C LEU A 241 2.69 -13.87 21.47
N SER A 242 2.29 -15.07 21.91
CA SER A 242 3.19 -16.24 21.88
C SER A 242 3.46 -16.65 20.43
N GLN A 243 4.60 -17.34 20.18
CA GLN A 243 4.92 -17.83 18.84
C GLN A 243 3.83 -18.75 18.27
N THR A 244 3.23 -19.57 19.13
CA THR A 244 2.14 -20.48 18.74
C THR A 244 0.88 -19.71 18.35
N SER A 245 0.46 -18.73 19.14
CA SER A 245 -0.68 -17.87 18.84
C SER A 245 -0.45 -17.04 17.58
N PHE A 246 0.78 -16.54 17.39
CA PHE A 246 1.17 -15.80 16.20
C PHE A 246 1.06 -16.64 14.93
N LYS A 247 1.62 -17.86 14.93
CA LYS A 247 1.53 -18.80 13.80
C LYS A 247 0.10 -19.18 13.49
N ARG A 248 -0.70 -19.52 14.53
CA ARG A 248 -2.12 -19.85 14.37
C ARG A 248 -2.88 -18.72 13.71
N ARG A 249 -2.71 -17.49 14.20
CA ARG A 249 -3.41 -16.31 13.65
C ARG A 249 -3.07 -16.04 12.19
N LEU A 250 -1.81 -16.28 11.76
CA LEU A 250 -1.43 -16.20 10.35
C LEU A 250 -2.06 -17.33 9.52
N SER A 251 -2.06 -18.55 10.04
CA SER A 251 -2.66 -19.71 9.37
C SER A 251 -4.16 -19.53 9.16
N GLU A 252 -4.88 -18.98 10.14
CA GLU A 252 -6.31 -18.62 10.03
C GLU A 252 -6.58 -17.60 8.91
N GLN A 253 -5.57 -16.86 8.51
CA GLN A 253 -5.61 -15.90 7.38
C GLN A 253 -5.05 -16.49 6.07
N GLY A 254 -4.80 -17.79 6.02
CA GLY A 254 -4.23 -18.47 4.85
C GLY A 254 -2.79 -18.04 4.53
N SER A 255 -2.01 -17.59 5.55
CA SER A 255 -0.65 -17.10 5.37
C SER A 255 0.29 -17.67 6.42
N SER A 256 1.60 -17.55 6.17
CA SER A 256 2.64 -17.89 7.13
C SER A 256 3.55 -16.67 7.38
N PHE A 257 4.34 -16.73 8.46
CA PHE A 257 5.37 -15.71 8.69
C PHE A 257 6.38 -15.63 7.54
N ASN A 258 6.72 -16.78 6.96
CA ASN A 258 7.67 -16.82 5.85
C ASN A 258 7.10 -16.16 4.60
N ASP A 259 5.81 -16.32 4.31
CA ASP A 259 5.14 -15.68 3.18
C ASP A 259 5.15 -14.16 3.32
N ILE A 260 4.78 -13.65 4.51
CA ILE A 260 4.78 -12.21 4.79
C ILE A 260 6.19 -11.64 4.72
N LYS A 261 7.17 -12.33 5.32
CA LYS A 261 8.58 -11.92 5.29
C LYS A 261 9.12 -11.90 3.86
N THR A 262 8.83 -12.93 3.07
CA THR A 262 9.27 -13.03 1.67
C THR A 262 8.66 -11.93 0.82
N THR A 263 7.34 -11.72 0.94
CA THR A 263 6.63 -10.65 0.23
C THR A 263 7.22 -9.28 0.58
N PHE A 264 7.49 -9.04 1.87
CA PHE A 264 8.11 -7.80 2.32
C PHE A 264 9.51 -7.61 1.76
N LEU A 265 10.39 -8.62 1.89
CA LEU A 265 11.78 -8.52 1.41
C LEU A 265 11.87 -8.39 -0.11
N ALA A 266 11.02 -9.10 -0.85
CA ALA A 266 10.95 -8.97 -2.29
C ALA A 266 10.55 -7.54 -2.69
N ALA A 267 9.49 -7.01 -2.10
CA ALA A 267 9.02 -5.66 -2.36
C ALA A 267 10.09 -4.60 -2.02
N ASP A 268 10.72 -4.71 -0.85
CA ASP A 268 11.74 -3.79 -0.39
C ASP A 268 12.99 -3.85 -1.28
N ALA A 269 13.41 -5.04 -1.71
CA ALA A 269 14.48 -5.23 -2.68
C ALA A 269 14.20 -4.54 -4.02
N ALA A 270 12.98 -4.67 -4.54
CA ALA A 270 12.59 -3.99 -5.77
C ALA A 270 12.67 -2.47 -5.62
N LEU A 271 12.18 -1.93 -4.51
CA LEU A 271 12.23 -0.49 -4.22
C LEU A 271 13.67 0.03 -4.09
N LEU A 272 14.55 -0.70 -3.40
CA LEU A 272 15.96 -0.34 -3.26
C LEU A 272 16.74 -0.37 -4.60
N LEU A 273 16.31 -1.22 -5.53
CA LEU A 273 16.94 -1.34 -6.84
C LEU A 273 16.40 -0.35 -7.88
N THR A 274 15.33 0.38 -7.58
CA THR A 274 14.77 1.39 -8.48
C THR A 274 15.34 2.78 -8.18
N LYS A 275 15.82 3.50 -9.18
CA LYS A 275 16.21 4.92 -9.03
C LYS A 275 14.95 5.75 -8.81
N GLY A 276 14.70 6.16 -7.60
CA GLY A 276 13.54 6.97 -7.20
C GLY A 276 12.77 6.40 -6.02
N GLY A 277 13.05 5.16 -5.62
CA GLY A 277 12.68 4.64 -4.31
C GLY A 277 13.63 5.24 -3.28
N ALA A 278 13.05 5.98 -2.36
CA ALA A 278 13.56 6.42 -1.08
C ALA A 278 15.07 6.36 -0.81
N SER A 279 15.65 7.49 -0.57
CA SER A 279 16.72 7.78 0.42
C SER A 279 17.96 6.86 0.55
N PHE A 280 18.05 5.75 -0.17
CA PHE A 280 19.15 4.80 -0.13
C PHE A 280 19.60 4.47 -1.56
N ALA A 281 20.02 5.48 -2.32
CA ALA A 281 20.75 5.26 -3.56
C ALA A 281 22.13 4.68 -3.24
N SER A 282 22.17 3.46 -2.75
CA SER A 282 23.40 2.69 -2.70
C SER A 282 23.63 2.14 -4.11
N ASP A 283 24.68 2.61 -4.74
CA ASP A 283 25.10 2.14 -6.07
C ASP A 283 25.62 0.69 -6.03
N ASP A 284 25.79 0.12 -4.85
CA ASP A 284 26.36 -1.19 -4.64
C ASP A 284 25.32 -2.25 -4.25
N LEU A 285 25.27 -3.35 -5.02
CA LEU A 285 24.40 -4.51 -4.76
C LEU A 285 24.74 -5.24 -3.46
N GLU A 286 25.98 -5.15 -3.01
CA GLU A 286 26.43 -5.76 -1.77
C GLU A 286 25.82 -5.05 -0.57
N THR A 287 25.82 -3.73 -0.59
CA THR A 287 25.14 -2.90 0.41
C THR A 287 23.66 -3.19 0.47
N VAL A 288 22.95 -3.28 -0.68
CA VAL A 288 21.53 -3.67 -0.72
C VAL A 288 21.33 -5.06 -0.12
N SER A 289 22.20 -6.02 -0.44
CA SER A 289 22.14 -7.37 0.12
C SER A 289 22.23 -7.36 1.65
N HIS A 290 23.18 -6.62 2.21
CA HIS A 290 23.35 -6.48 3.66
C HIS A 290 22.19 -5.75 4.32
N GLN A 291 21.69 -4.68 3.72
CA GLN A 291 20.50 -3.96 4.21
C GLN A 291 19.27 -4.85 4.32
N LEU A 292 19.12 -5.81 3.40
CA LEU A 292 18.02 -6.79 3.41
C LEU A 292 18.29 -7.98 4.36
N GLY A 293 19.44 -8.00 5.04
CA GLY A 293 19.80 -9.02 6.02
C GLY A 293 20.35 -10.31 5.41
N TYR A 294 20.86 -10.27 4.17
CA TYR A 294 21.54 -11.40 3.55
C TYR A 294 23.02 -11.42 3.92
N GLY A 295 23.54 -12.61 4.23
CA GLY A 295 24.96 -12.79 4.57
C GLY A 295 25.92 -12.70 3.37
N SER A 296 25.41 -12.68 2.14
CA SER A 296 26.21 -12.51 0.92
C SER A 296 25.38 -12.07 -0.27
N LEU A 297 26.01 -11.38 -1.21
CA LEU A 297 25.41 -10.99 -2.49
C LEU A 297 24.88 -12.20 -3.29
N SER A 298 25.58 -13.35 -3.22
CA SER A 298 25.14 -14.58 -3.90
C SER A 298 23.84 -15.13 -3.34
N ALA A 299 23.66 -15.10 -2.01
CA ALA A 299 22.41 -15.53 -1.37
C ALA A 299 21.24 -14.60 -1.74
N PHE A 300 21.48 -13.29 -1.70
CA PHE A 300 20.51 -12.29 -2.16
C PHE A 300 20.13 -12.47 -3.63
N SER A 301 21.14 -12.63 -4.50
CA SER A 301 20.90 -12.78 -5.95
C SER A 301 20.08 -14.03 -6.28
N ARG A 302 20.27 -15.14 -5.58
CA ARG A 302 19.44 -16.34 -5.73
C ARG A 302 18.00 -16.10 -5.29
N ALA A 303 17.80 -15.48 -4.12
CA ALA A 303 16.48 -15.17 -3.62
C ALA A 303 15.75 -14.19 -4.57
N PHE A 304 16.42 -13.13 -5.00
CA PHE A 304 15.85 -12.14 -5.92
C PHE A 304 15.45 -12.77 -7.27
N LYS A 305 16.32 -13.63 -7.84
CA LYS A 305 16.00 -14.35 -9.07
C LYS A 305 14.81 -15.30 -8.90
N GLN A 306 14.67 -15.91 -7.72
CA GLN A 306 13.49 -16.74 -7.41
C GLN A 306 12.21 -15.89 -7.38
N TRP A 307 12.25 -14.67 -6.85
CA TRP A 307 11.08 -13.76 -6.77
C TRP A 307 10.70 -13.18 -8.13
N TYR A 308 11.68 -12.69 -8.87
CA TYR A 308 11.47 -11.85 -10.06
C TYR A 308 11.87 -12.51 -11.39
N GLY A 309 12.44 -13.70 -11.37
CA GLY A 309 12.89 -14.40 -12.59
C GLY A 309 14.18 -13.86 -13.21
N ILE A 310 14.64 -12.68 -12.80
CA ILE A 310 15.84 -12.01 -13.31
C ILE A 310 16.80 -11.65 -12.16
N SER A 311 18.08 -11.39 -12.48
CA SER A 311 19.05 -10.99 -11.45
C SER A 311 18.83 -9.57 -10.94
N PRO A 312 19.28 -9.24 -9.71
CA PRO A 312 19.20 -7.88 -9.16
C PRO A 312 19.85 -6.84 -10.07
N LEU A 313 21.01 -7.16 -10.66
CA LEU A 313 21.71 -6.28 -11.59
C LEU A 313 20.89 -5.98 -12.84
N LYS A 314 20.29 -7.03 -13.43
CA LYS A 314 19.43 -6.86 -14.62
C LYS A 314 18.20 -6.03 -14.29
N PHE A 315 17.58 -6.27 -13.13
CA PHE A 315 16.43 -5.49 -12.67
C PHE A 315 16.80 -4.01 -12.52
N ARG A 316 17.91 -3.68 -11.87
CA ARG A 316 18.41 -2.30 -11.70
C ARG A 316 18.67 -1.62 -13.06
N GLN A 317 19.35 -2.31 -13.98
CA GLN A 317 19.60 -1.78 -15.32
C GLN A 317 18.33 -1.41 -16.05
N LEU A 318 17.35 -2.31 -16.05
CA LEU A 318 16.06 -2.08 -16.70
C LEU A 318 15.25 -0.96 -16.02
N SER A 319 15.28 -0.89 -14.69
CA SER A 319 14.58 0.17 -13.95
C SER A 319 15.20 1.56 -14.13
N SER A 320 16.47 1.62 -14.55
CA SER A 320 17.20 2.88 -14.75
C SER A 320 17.03 3.46 -16.16
N THR A 321 16.63 2.66 -17.13
CA THR A 321 16.60 3.02 -18.56
C THR A 321 15.41 3.91 -18.94
N ALA A 322 14.47 4.13 -18.05
CA ALA A 322 13.21 4.86 -18.32
C ALA A 322 13.29 6.38 -18.09
N LYS A 323 14.48 6.98 -18.12
CA LYS A 323 14.70 8.45 -18.00
C LYS A 323 15.14 9.05 -19.33
N SER A 324 14.43 8.78 -20.40
CA SER A 324 14.58 9.58 -21.63
C SER A 324 13.23 9.89 -22.23
#